data_5fc34d03e8561c696c2bd89db0a8161d
#
_entry.id   5fc34d03e8561c696c2bd89db0a8161d
#
_cell.length_a   1.000
_cell.length_b   1.000
_cell.length_c   1.000
_cell.angle_alpha   90.00
_cell.angle_beta   90.00
_cell.angle_gamma   90.00
#
_symmetry.space_group_name_H-M   'P 1'
#
loop_
_entity.id
_entity.type
_entity.pdbx_description
1 polymer ?
#
loop_
_entity_poly.entity_id
_entity_poly.type
_entity_poly.pdbx_seq_one_letter_code
_entity_poly.pdbx_strand_id
1 'polypeptide(L)'
;LRTANLRNHRKLLIVDGRLGFTGGTNIREGHWLALDPAFPVRCVHFALQGPVVSHLQDIFTLDWSFATGETLAGDAWFPASAVHGDVWARGIADGPDEALDLMVGIMIGALSVARERVRIVTPYFLPDSALVQALRVAALRGVCVEIYLPEKNNIWLVQWAMTAQLWQVLEKGCHVYFVPPPFDHSKLLVVDGTWSLIGSTNWDPRSLRLNFEFNVECYDEALAARLDRIIDEKALTAREITLEEVDARPLPIRLRDGLARLATPYL
;
A
#
# COMPACT_ATOMS: atom_id res chain seq x y z
N LEU A 1 21.14 12.39 -14.82
CA LEU A 1 19.79 11.76 -15.03
C LEU A 1 19.45 10.63 -14.04
N ARG A 2 20.29 10.38 -13.00
CA ARG A 2 20.04 9.32 -12.01
C ARG A 2 18.75 9.55 -11.20
N THR A 3 18.29 10.78 -11.06
CA THR A 3 17.09 11.17 -10.29
C THR A 3 15.82 11.35 -11.14
N ALA A 4 15.90 11.24 -12.46
CA ALA A 4 14.78 11.52 -13.36
C ALA A 4 13.55 10.57 -13.14
N ASN A 5 13.78 9.41 -12.56
CA ASN A 5 12.74 8.41 -12.30
C ASN A 5 12.18 8.42 -10.86
N LEU A 6 12.77 9.23 -9.97
CA LEU A 6 12.30 9.38 -8.59
C LEU A 6 11.03 10.20 -8.55
N ARG A 7 10.12 9.85 -7.63
CA ARG A 7 8.87 10.58 -7.42
C ARG A 7 8.60 10.72 -5.92
N ASN A 8 8.17 11.91 -5.53
CA ASN A 8 7.50 12.06 -4.24
C ASN A 8 6.06 11.55 -4.40
N HIS A 9 5.79 10.43 -3.75
CA HIS A 9 4.47 9.78 -3.77
C HIS A 9 3.81 9.82 -2.39
N ARG A 10 4.38 10.52 -1.44
CA ARG A 10 3.82 10.80 -0.13
C ARG A 10 2.53 11.61 -0.26
N LYS A 11 1.54 11.29 0.52
CA LYS A 11 0.26 12.00 0.57
C LYS A 11 0.07 12.47 1.99
N LEU A 12 0.61 13.66 2.27
CA LEU A 12 0.63 14.25 3.59
C LEU A 12 -0.09 15.60 3.56
N LEU A 13 -1.01 15.79 4.49
CA LEU A 13 -1.56 17.09 4.83
C LEU A 13 -1.48 17.22 6.35
N ILE A 14 -0.81 18.26 6.82
CA ILE A 14 -0.69 18.54 8.24
C ILE A 14 -1.29 19.91 8.52
N VAL A 15 -2.12 19.98 9.54
CA VAL A 15 -2.79 21.21 9.96
C VAL A 15 -2.30 21.55 11.36
N ASP A 16 -1.66 22.71 11.48
CA ASP A 16 -1.16 23.29 12.73
C ASP A 16 -0.25 22.34 13.54
N GLY A 17 0.41 21.36 12.90
CA GLY A 17 1.23 20.34 13.55
C GLY A 17 0.46 19.43 14.52
N ARG A 18 -0.87 19.41 14.48
CA ARG A 18 -1.76 18.73 15.44
C ARG A 18 -2.69 17.71 14.80
N LEU A 19 -3.07 17.94 13.56
CA LEU A 19 -3.93 17.05 12.78
C LEU A 19 -3.20 16.68 11.50
N GLY A 20 -3.00 15.39 11.28
CA GLY A 20 -2.35 14.85 10.09
C GLY A 20 -3.32 14.02 9.26
N PHE A 21 -3.11 14.03 7.94
CA PHE A 21 -3.84 13.16 7.02
C PHE A 21 -2.84 12.42 6.13
N THR A 22 -3.05 11.12 5.97
CA THR A 22 -2.26 10.27 5.06
C THR A 22 -3.07 9.10 4.52
N GLY A 23 -2.57 8.43 3.50
CA GLY A 23 -3.23 7.29 2.86
C GLY A 23 -3.00 7.26 1.36
N GLY A 24 -3.89 6.63 0.61
CA GLY A 24 -3.74 6.45 -0.84
C GLY A 24 -4.37 7.56 -1.70
N THR A 25 -5.12 8.49 -1.13
CA THR A 25 -5.89 9.49 -1.90
C THR A 25 -4.99 10.54 -2.54
N ASN A 26 -5.18 10.79 -3.83
CA ASN A 26 -4.56 11.89 -4.56
C ASN A 26 -5.51 13.09 -4.63
N ILE A 27 -4.96 14.29 -4.71
CA ILE A 27 -5.73 15.51 -5.00
C ILE A 27 -6.03 15.55 -6.50
N ARG A 28 -7.11 14.85 -6.90
CA ARG A 28 -7.60 14.84 -8.28
C ARG A 28 -9.10 14.51 -8.29
N GLU A 29 -9.79 14.93 -9.33
CA GLU A 29 -11.23 14.80 -9.52
C GLU A 29 -11.76 13.36 -9.26
N GLY A 30 -11.11 12.34 -9.81
CA GLY A 30 -11.55 10.95 -9.66
C GLY A 30 -11.67 10.45 -8.22
N HIS A 31 -10.93 11.04 -7.27
CA HIS A 31 -11.03 10.71 -5.85
C HIS A 31 -12.15 11.46 -5.12
N TRP A 32 -12.75 12.45 -5.73
CA TRP A 32 -13.87 13.19 -5.13
C TRP A 32 -15.19 12.62 -5.61
N LEU A 33 -15.59 11.50 -5.03
CA LEU A 33 -16.76 10.73 -5.45
C LEU A 33 -18.08 11.52 -5.35
N ALA A 34 -18.16 12.54 -4.48
CA ALA A 34 -19.34 13.38 -4.37
C ALA A 34 -19.62 14.26 -5.61
N LEU A 35 -18.63 14.42 -6.49
CA LEU A 35 -18.79 15.12 -7.78
C LEU A 35 -19.21 14.20 -8.93
N ASP A 36 -19.48 12.92 -8.65
CA ASP A 36 -19.81 11.90 -9.66
C ASP A 36 -18.84 11.91 -10.86
N PRO A 37 -17.53 11.75 -10.62
CA PRO A 37 -16.53 11.88 -11.67
C PRO A 37 -16.65 10.78 -12.71
N ALA A 38 -16.31 11.10 -13.97
CA ALA A 38 -16.35 10.15 -15.08
C ALA A 38 -15.49 8.89 -14.85
N PHE A 39 -14.43 9.00 -14.08
CA PHE A 39 -13.54 7.89 -13.71
C PHE A 39 -13.35 7.86 -12.18
N PRO A 40 -14.34 7.30 -11.45
CA PRO A 40 -14.30 7.27 -10.00
C PRO A 40 -13.18 6.38 -9.49
N VAL A 41 -12.50 6.83 -8.43
CA VAL A 41 -11.44 6.10 -7.74
C VAL A 41 -11.79 6.00 -6.27
N ARG A 42 -12.03 4.79 -5.78
CA ARG A 42 -12.17 4.53 -4.35
C ARG A 42 -10.81 4.54 -3.67
N CYS A 43 -10.75 5.08 -2.47
CA CYS A 43 -9.52 5.05 -1.68
C CYS A 43 -9.85 5.29 -0.22
N VAL A 44 -9.08 4.66 0.67
CA VAL A 44 -9.12 4.96 2.11
C VAL A 44 -8.05 6.00 2.44
N HIS A 45 -8.43 6.99 3.24
CA HIS A 45 -7.54 8.03 3.75
C HIS A 45 -7.81 8.21 5.25
N PHE A 46 -6.78 8.56 6.00
CA PHE A 46 -6.82 8.53 7.46
C PHE A 46 -6.53 9.91 8.03
N ALA A 47 -7.30 10.29 9.06
CA ALA A 47 -7.01 11.41 9.93
C ALA A 47 -6.29 10.90 11.19
N LEU A 48 -5.21 11.56 11.57
CA LEU A 48 -4.33 11.19 12.66
C LEU A 48 -4.21 12.36 13.64
N GLN A 49 -4.24 12.07 14.92
CA GLN A 49 -4.01 13.03 16.01
C GLN A 49 -3.03 12.45 17.02
N GLY A 50 -2.45 13.31 17.84
CA GLY A 50 -1.50 12.92 18.85
C GLY A 50 -0.04 12.92 18.35
N PRO A 51 0.90 12.32 19.11
CA PRO A 51 2.33 12.41 18.83
C PRO A 51 2.77 11.90 17.46
N VAL A 52 2.03 10.96 16.84
CA VAL A 52 2.33 10.44 15.49
C VAL A 52 2.32 11.53 14.41
N VAL A 53 1.62 12.65 14.64
CA VAL A 53 1.58 13.77 13.68
C VAL A 53 2.96 14.41 13.52
N SER A 54 3.81 14.39 14.55
CA SER A 54 5.18 14.87 14.43
C SER A 54 5.99 14.08 13.41
N HIS A 55 5.75 12.78 13.26
CA HIS A 55 6.44 11.96 12.23
C HIS A 55 6.04 12.40 10.80
N LEU A 56 4.78 12.81 10.60
CA LEU A 56 4.35 13.38 9.31
C LEU A 56 5.01 14.74 9.08
N GLN A 57 5.07 15.56 10.13
CA GLN A 57 5.67 16.91 10.11
C GLN A 57 7.17 16.84 9.82
N ASP A 58 7.90 15.89 10.44
CA ASP A 58 9.33 15.66 10.18
C ASP A 58 9.58 15.43 8.68
N ILE A 59 8.78 14.56 8.06
CA ILE A 59 8.93 14.23 6.65
C ILE A 59 8.52 15.39 5.74
N PHE A 60 7.47 16.12 6.08
CA PHE A 60 7.10 17.32 5.35
C PHE A 60 8.22 18.37 5.40
N THR A 61 8.83 18.59 6.56
CA THR A 61 9.90 19.58 6.70
C THR A 61 11.17 19.19 5.96
N LEU A 62 11.48 17.90 5.86
CA LEU A 62 12.57 17.39 5.03
C LEU A 62 12.32 17.66 3.53
N ASP A 63 11.11 17.34 3.04
CA ASP A 63 10.72 17.60 1.65
C ASP A 63 10.72 19.10 1.34
N TRP A 64 10.25 19.92 2.29
CA TRP A 64 10.25 21.40 2.19
C TRP A 64 11.68 21.94 2.12
N SER A 65 12.53 21.50 3.03
CA SER A 65 13.95 21.93 3.07
C SER A 65 14.67 21.55 1.78
N PHE A 66 14.43 20.35 1.27
CA PHE A 66 15.00 19.91 0.00
C PHE A 66 14.54 20.82 -1.18
N ALA A 67 13.26 21.21 -1.19
CA ALA A 67 12.70 21.98 -2.29
C ALA A 67 13.05 23.48 -2.24
N THR A 68 13.20 24.05 -1.04
CA THR A 68 13.31 25.51 -0.84
C THR A 68 14.63 25.95 -0.21
N GLY A 69 15.39 25.04 0.42
CA GLY A 69 16.54 25.37 1.25
C GLY A 69 16.18 25.95 2.64
N GLU A 70 14.86 26.11 2.95
CA GLU A 70 14.39 26.64 4.22
C GLU A 70 14.26 25.54 5.27
N THR A 71 14.71 25.78 6.50
CA THR A 71 14.52 24.87 7.62
C THR A 71 13.32 25.32 8.46
N LEU A 72 12.30 24.47 8.55
CA LEU A 72 11.12 24.69 9.37
C LEU A 72 11.36 24.06 10.74
N ALA A 73 11.34 24.87 11.81
CA ALA A 73 11.62 24.41 13.17
C ALA A 73 10.86 25.23 14.21
N GLY A 74 10.89 24.77 15.46
CA GLY A 74 10.26 25.41 16.61
C GLY A 74 8.78 25.10 16.75
N ASP A 75 8.18 25.68 17.80
CA ASP A 75 6.83 25.33 18.26
C ASP A 75 5.70 25.63 17.26
N ALA A 76 5.96 26.54 16.31
CA ALA A 76 5.01 26.82 15.23
C ALA A 76 4.81 25.61 14.28
N TRP A 77 5.86 24.82 14.09
CA TRP A 77 5.86 23.65 13.24
C TRP A 77 5.74 22.33 14.02
N PHE A 78 6.32 22.30 15.23
CA PHE A 78 6.34 21.16 16.12
C PHE A 78 5.76 21.52 17.50
N PRO A 79 4.45 21.83 17.56
CA PRO A 79 3.82 22.14 18.83
C PRO A 79 3.82 20.92 19.75
N ALA A 80 3.86 21.15 21.05
CA ALA A 80 3.66 20.08 22.02
C ALA A 80 2.35 19.36 21.73
N SER A 81 2.41 18.05 21.54
CA SER A 81 1.26 17.22 21.24
C SER A 81 0.90 16.36 22.44
N ALA A 82 -0.36 16.47 22.89
CA ALA A 82 -0.91 15.56 23.88
C ALA A 82 -1.19 14.18 23.24
N VAL A 83 -1.15 13.13 24.05
CA VAL A 83 -1.64 11.82 23.66
C VAL A 83 -3.12 11.93 23.31
N HIS A 84 -3.52 11.33 22.19
CA HIS A 84 -4.89 11.34 21.69
C HIS A 84 -5.29 9.92 21.25
N GLY A 85 -6.22 9.32 22.00
CA GLY A 85 -6.62 7.93 21.79
C GLY A 85 -5.60 6.89 22.28
N ASP A 86 -5.86 5.62 22.01
CA ASP A 86 -5.14 4.49 22.57
C ASP A 86 -4.32 3.71 21.52
N VAL A 87 -4.38 4.11 20.24
CA VAL A 87 -3.68 3.44 19.16
C VAL A 87 -2.18 3.71 19.23
N TRP A 88 -1.37 2.69 19.40
CA TRP A 88 0.07 2.79 19.21
C TRP A 88 0.39 2.87 17.72
N ALA A 89 1.02 3.97 17.31
CA ALA A 89 1.29 4.23 15.90
C ALA A 89 2.69 4.78 15.68
N ARG A 90 3.32 4.38 14.57
CA ARG A 90 4.61 4.89 14.12
C ARG A 90 4.56 5.27 12.64
N GLY A 91 4.93 6.50 12.31
CA GLY A 91 5.17 6.91 10.93
C GLY A 91 6.48 6.32 10.40
N ILE A 92 6.43 5.84 9.17
CA ILE A 92 7.53 5.20 8.46
C ILE A 92 7.69 5.90 7.12
N ALA A 93 8.77 6.64 6.97
CA ALA A 93 9.20 7.13 5.68
C ALA A 93 10.00 6.05 4.96
N ASP A 94 9.76 5.91 3.67
CA ASP A 94 10.51 5.00 2.80
C ASP A 94 10.92 5.75 1.54
N GLY A 95 12.06 5.38 0.95
CA GLY A 95 12.54 6.04 -0.24
C GLY A 95 13.85 5.47 -0.77
N PRO A 96 14.28 5.95 -1.94
CA PRO A 96 15.54 5.56 -2.59
C PRO A 96 16.76 6.26 -1.97
N ASP A 97 16.77 6.39 -0.66
CA ASP A 97 17.80 7.03 0.16
C ASP A 97 18.35 6.05 1.22
N GLU A 98 18.68 6.54 2.40
CA GLU A 98 19.20 5.74 3.52
C GLU A 98 18.17 4.71 4.04
N ALA A 99 16.88 4.90 3.74
CA ALA A 99 15.80 4.01 4.14
C ALA A 99 15.48 2.91 3.09
N LEU A 100 16.34 2.74 2.08
CA LEU A 100 16.12 1.74 1.01
C LEU A 100 15.86 0.35 1.60
N ASP A 101 14.84 -0.32 1.09
CA ASP A 101 14.35 -1.64 1.52
C ASP A 101 13.77 -1.70 2.96
N LEU A 102 13.64 -0.57 3.67
CA LEU A 102 13.04 -0.54 5.02
C LEU A 102 11.62 -1.07 5.01
N MET A 103 10.79 -0.62 4.06
CA MET A 103 9.40 -1.06 3.93
C MET A 103 9.30 -2.54 3.60
N VAL A 104 10.16 -3.05 2.71
CA VAL A 104 10.26 -4.49 2.40
C VAL A 104 10.56 -5.28 3.67
N GLY A 105 11.52 -4.82 4.48
CA GLY A 105 11.87 -5.45 5.75
C GLY A 105 10.71 -5.48 6.75
N ILE A 106 9.95 -4.39 6.87
CA ILE A 106 8.76 -4.31 7.75
C ILE A 106 7.68 -5.27 7.28
N MET A 107 7.38 -5.31 5.97
CA MET A 107 6.39 -6.22 5.41
C MET A 107 6.78 -7.68 5.61
N ILE A 108 8.06 -8.04 5.37
CA ILE A 108 8.57 -9.40 5.62
C ILE A 108 8.50 -9.73 7.10
N GLY A 109 8.85 -8.79 7.99
CA GLY A 109 8.74 -8.97 9.42
C GLY A 109 7.30 -9.28 9.86
N ALA A 110 6.34 -8.49 9.40
CA ALA A 110 4.92 -8.69 9.68
C ALA A 110 4.40 -10.05 9.18
N LEU A 111 4.76 -10.44 7.94
CA LEU A 111 4.42 -11.75 7.38
C LEU A 111 5.08 -12.92 8.14
N SER A 112 6.28 -12.71 8.66
CA SER A 112 7.03 -13.74 9.39
C SER A 112 6.42 -14.07 10.74
N VAL A 113 5.79 -13.09 11.41
CA VAL A 113 5.15 -13.27 12.73
C VAL A 113 3.67 -13.60 12.64
N ALA A 114 3.05 -13.45 11.48
CA ALA A 114 1.64 -13.78 11.25
C ALA A 114 1.33 -15.24 11.63
N ARG A 115 0.19 -15.46 12.30
CA ARG A 115 -0.23 -16.77 12.82
C ARG A 115 -1.56 -17.25 12.26
N GLU A 116 -2.49 -16.34 12.00
CA GLU A 116 -3.86 -16.65 11.64
C GLU A 116 -4.21 -16.12 10.26
N ARG A 117 -4.10 -14.80 10.06
CA ARG A 117 -4.59 -14.16 8.84
C ARG A 117 -3.77 -12.95 8.44
N VAL A 118 -3.54 -12.83 7.14
CA VAL A 118 -2.96 -11.65 6.49
C VAL A 118 -3.92 -11.18 5.41
N ARG A 119 -4.30 -9.89 5.44
CA ARG A 119 -5.17 -9.27 4.44
C ARG A 119 -4.49 -8.07 3.79
N ILE A 120 -4.40 -8.11 2.48
CA ILE A 120 -3.71 -7.11 1.66
C ILE A 120 -4.72 -6.48 0.70
N VAL A 121 -4.79 -5.16 0.67
CA VAL A 121 -5.48 -4.40 -0.39
C VAL A 121 -4.45 -3.52 -1.07
N THR A 122 -4.27 -3.65 -2.36
CA THR A 122 -3.34 -2.81 -3.12
C THR A 122 -3.77 -2.68 -4.57
N PRO A 123 -3.63 -1.49 -5.19
CA PRO A 123 -3.96 -1.31 -6.61
C PRO A 123 -2.95 -1.98 -7.54
N TYR A 124 -1.69 -2.10 -7.11
CA TYR A 124 -0.60 -2.67 -7.90
C TYR A 124 0.12 -3.75 -7.08
N PHE A 125 0.14 -4.96 -7.63
CA PHE A 125 0.72 -6.12 -6.97
C PHE A 125 1.77 -6.77 -7.88
N LEU A 126 2.99 -6.27 -7.77
CA LEU A 126 4.19 -6.75 -8.47
C LEU A 126 5.33 -6.96 -7.46
N PRO A 127 5.10 -7.70 -6.36
CA PRO A 127 6.09 -7.88 -5.30
C PRO A 127 7.37 -8.51 -5.85
N ASP A 128 8.50 -8.15 -5.27
CA ASP A 128 9.78 -8.79 -5.57
C ASP A 128 9.82 -10.24 -5.03
N SER A 129 10.91 -10.94 -5.35
CA SER A 129 11.06 -12.34 -4.96
C SER A 129 11.06 -12.55 -3.44
N ALA A 130 11.55 -11.59 -2.65
CA ALA A 130 11.60 -11.71 -1.19
C ALA A 130 10.20 -11.65 -0.59
N LEU A 131 9.38 -10.69 -1.02
CA LEU A 131 7.97 -10.56 -0.60
C LEU A 131 7.12 -11.74 -1.09
N VAL A 132 7.34 -12.20 -2.34
CA VAL A 132 6.67 -13.42 -2.84
C VAL A 132 6.98 -14.61 -1.94
N GLN A 133 8.26 -14.82 -1.58
CA GLN A 133 8.62 -15.92 -0.70
C GLN A 133 8.06 -15.77 0.71
N ALA A 134 8.02 -14.56 1.26
CA ALA A 134 7.42 -14.31 2.57
C ALA A 134 5.92 -14.65 2.59
N LEU A 135 5.15 -14.26 1.56
CA LEU A 135 3.75 -14.62 1.40
C LEU A 135 3.55 -16.13 1.30
N ARG A 136 4.36 -16.80 0.47
CA ARG A 136 4.33 -18.26 0.30
C ARG A 136 4.62 -18.98 1.60
N VAL A 137 5.64 -18.56 2.35
CA VAL A 137 5.99 -19.13 3.65
C VAL A 137 4.88 -18.94 4.66
N ALA A 138 4.25 -17.76 4.72
CA ALA A 138 3.11 -17.51 5.59
C ALA A 138 1.96 -18.49 5.26
N ALA A 139 1.58 -18.64 3.99
CA ALA A 139 0.53 -19.56 3.56
C ALA A 139 0.89 -21.03 3.87
N LEU A 140 2.13 -21.46 3.61
CA LEU A 140 2.61 -22.83 3.92
C LEU A 140 2.63 -23.12 5.43
N ARG A 141 2.73 -22.10 6.28
CA ARG A 141 2.60 -22.22 7.74
C ARG A 141 1.14 -22.35 8.20
N GLY A 142 0.17 -22.27 7.28
CA GLY A 142 -1.26 -22.31 7.58
C GLY A 142 -1.90 -20.95 7.83
N VAL A 143 -1.19 -19.85 7.60
CA VAL A 143 -1.77 -18.50 7.68
C VAL A 143 -2.69 -18.28 6.47
N CYS A 144 -3.92 -17.82 6.71
CA CYS A 144 -4.85 -17.43 5.65
C CYS A 144 -4.38 -16.10 5.04
N VAL A 145 -3.82 -16.14 3.83
CA VAL A 145 -3.32 -14.95 3.12
C VAL A 145 -4.31 -14.56 2.04
N GLU A 146 -4.95 -13.39 2.19
CA GLU A 146 -5.95 -12.84 1.27
C GLU A 146 -5.42 -11.57 0.62
N ILE A 147 -5.47 -11.50 -0.73
CA ILE A 147 -4.95 -10.38 -1.52
C ILE A 147 -6.08 -9.85 -2.40
N TYR A 148 -6.47 -8.60 -2.18
CA TYR A 148 -7.55 -7.91 -2.89
C TYR A 148 -6.97 -6.92 -3.88
N LEU A 149 -7.22 -7.14 -5.17
CA LEU A 149 -6.69 -6.39 -6.31
C LEU A 149 -7.84 -5.83 -7.14
N PRO A 150 -7.69 -4.69 -7.82
CA PRO A 150 -8.71 -4.24 -8.76
C PRO A 150 -8.81 -5.19 -9.95
N GLU A 151 -10.04 -5.56 -10.34
CA GLU A 151 -10.29 -6.36 -11.53
C GLU A 151 -9.80 -5.67 -12.79
N LYS A 152 -9.98 -4.34 -12.85
CA LYS A 152 -9.50 -3.49 -13.95
C LYS A 152 -8.54 -2.45 -13.39
N ASN A 153 -7.29 -2.54 -13.83
CA ASN A 153 -6.29 -1.56 -13.45
C ASN A 153 -6.37 -0.35 -14.40
N ASN A 154 -6.00 0.83 -13.87
CA ASN A 154 -5.91 2.07 -14.66
C ASN A 154 -4.69 2.11 -15.58
N ILE A 155 -3.71 1.19 -15.39
CA ILE A 155 -2.51 1.02 -16.21
C ILE A 155 -2.52 -0.40 -16.79
N TRP A 156 -2.83 -0.54 -18.08
CA TRP A 156 -2.97 -1.84 -18.76
C TRP A 156 -1.69 -2.70 -18.69
N LEU A 157 -0.52 -2.06 -18.78
CA LEU A 157 0.77 -2.77 -18.70
C LEU A 157 0.99 -3.39 -17.29
N VAL A 158 0.63 -2.66 -16.23
CA VAL A 158 0.64 -3.17 -14.86
C VAL A 158 -0.35 -4.31 -14.68
N GLN A 159 -1.55 -4.21 -15.25
CA GLN A 159 -2.55 -5.28 -15.24
C GLN A 159 -1.99 -6.58 -15.84
N TRP A 160 -1.34 -6.51 -16.99
CA TRP A 160 -0.76 -7.68 -17.65
C TRP A 160 0.40 -8.27 -16.86
N ALA A 161 1.35 -7.43 -16.41
CA ALA A 161 2.48 -7.86 -15.60
C ALA A 161 2.03 -8.51 -14.28
N MET A 162 1.05 -7.90 -13.60
CA MET A 162 0.45 -8.41 -12.36
C MET A 162 -0.17 -9.79 -12.60
N THR A 163 -1.01 -9.92 -13.63
CA THR A 163 -1.67 -11.20 -13.95
C THR A 163 -0.66 -12.32 -14.26
N ALA A 164 0.47 -11.98 -14.91
CA ALA A 164 1.55 -12.94 -15.18
C ALA A 164 2.28 -13.43 -13.92
N GLN A 165 2.15 -12.72 -12.80
CA GLN A 165 2.87 -13.04 -11.56
C GLN A 165 2.00 -13.78 -10.54
N LEU A 166 0.67 -13.73 -10.63
CA LEU A 166 -0.25 -14.26 -9.62
C LEU A 166 -0.03 -15.75 -9.30
N TRP A 167 0.34 -16.56 -10.30
CA TRP A 167 0.60 -17.99 -10.10
C TRP A 167 1.60 -18.26 -8.96
N GLN A 168 2.56 -17.35 -8.73
CA GLN A 168 3.61 -17.55 -7.72
C GLN A 168 3.06 -17.59 -6.29
N VAL A 169 2.01 -16.84 -6.00
CA VAL A 169 1.36 -16.84 -4.68
C VAL A 169 0.21 -17.84 -4.63
N LEU A 170 -0.57 -17.97 -5.70
CA LEU A 170 -1.68 -18.93 -5.81
C LEU A 170 -1.22 -20.39 -5.62
N GLU A 171 -0.09 -20.77 -6.24
CA GLU A 171 0.45 -22.13 -6.15
C GLU A 171 0.71 -22.58 -4.71
N LYS A 172 0.94 -21.67 -3.79
CA LYS A 172 1.27 -21.97 -2.38
C LYS A 172 0.14 -21.66 -1.39
N GLY A 173 -1.07 -21.45 -1.90
CA GLY A 173 -2.27 -21.36 -1.09
C GLY A 173 -2.61 -19.93 -0.61
N CYS A 174 -2.05 -18.88 -1.22
CA CYS A 174 -2.59 -17.55 -1.05
C CYS A 174 -3.88 -17.42 -1.86
N HIS A 175 -4.87 -16.72 -1.30
CA HIS A 175 -6.13 -16.38 -1.96
C HIS A 175 -6.03 -15.02 -2.63
N VAL A 176 -6.39 -14.92 -3.89
CA VAL A 176 -6.39 -13.66 -4.65
C VAL A 176 -7.80 -13.35 -5.10
N TYR A 177 -8.23 -12.12 -4.86
CA TYR A 177 -9.56 -11.64 -5.18
C TYR A 177 -9.50 -10.43 -6.10
N PHE A 178 -10.30 -10.44 -7.17
CA PHE A 178 -10.51 -9.28 -8.01
C PHE A 178 -11.75 -8.51 -7.59
N VAL A 179 -11.55 -7.25 -7.19
CA VAL A 179 -12.61 -6.31 -6.78
C VAL A 179 -13.10 -5.57 -8.02
N PRO A 180 -14.42 -5.60 -8.32
CA PRO A 180 -14.96 -4.93 -9.49
C PRO A 180 -14.84 -3.40 -9.40
N PRO A 181 -14.94 -2.70 -10.54
CA PRO A 181 -14.97 -1.23 -10.54
C PRO A 181 -16.01 -0.63 -9.59
N PRO A 182 -15.78 0.62 -9.13
CA PRO A 182 -14.73 1.55 -9.53
C PRO A 182 -13.33 1.18 -9.00
N PHE A 183 -12.29 1.64 -9.70
CA PHE A 183 -10.89 1.36 -9.37
C PHE A 183 -10.58 1.72 -7.91
N ASP A 184 -10.07 0.75 -7.16
CA ASP A 184 -9.68 0.94 -5.76
C ASP A 184 -8.18 1.24 -5.65
N HIS A 185 -7.84 2.39 -5.08
CA HIS A 185 -6.46 2.83 -4.88
C HIS A 185 -6.01 2.76 -3.42
N SER A 186 -6.73 2.03 -2.57
CA SER A 186 -6.35 1.82 -1.16
C SER A 186 -5.09 0.96 -1.02
N LYS A 187 -4.32 1.22 0.03
CA LYS A 187 -3.18 0.40 0.44
C LYS A 187 -3.35 0.07 1.91
N LEU A 188 -3.70 -1.18 2.17
CA LEU A 188 -3.96 -1.70 3.50
C LEU A 188 -3.25 -3.04 3.65
N LEU A 189 -2.63 -3.25 4.79
CA LEU A 189 -2.15 -4.55 5.23
C LEU A 189 -2.60 -4.74 6.68
N VAL A 190 -3.34 -5.80 6.94
CA VAL A 190 -3.80 -6.18 8.29
C VAL A 190 -3.28 -7.58 8.61
N VAL A 191 -2.68 -7.74 9.78
CA VAL A 191 -2.15 -9.01 10.25
C VAL A 191 -2.79 -9.37 11.60
N ASP A 192 -3.37 -10.56 11.65
CA ASP A 192 -3.95 -11.20 12.84
C ASP A 192 -4.94 -10.31 13.62
N GLY A 193 -5.59 -9.35 12.94
CA GLY A 193 -6.55 -8.43 13.58
C GLY A 193 -5.97 -7.53 14.66
N THR A 194 -4.65 -7.37 14.74
CA THR A 194 -3.96 -6.62 15.80
C THR A 194 -3.00 -5.58 15.26
N TRP A 195 -2.34 -5.86 14.15
CA TRP A 195 -1.39 -4.97 13.50
C TRP A 195 -1.89 -4.57 12.12
N SER A 196 -1.66 -3.31 11.76
CA SER A 196 -2.00 -2.80 10.45
C SER A 196 -0.97 -1.81 9.91
N LEU A 197 -0.80 -1.81 8.60
CA LEU A 197 -0.01 -0.83 7.86
C LEU A 197 -0.93 -0.11 6.88
N ILE A 198 -0.94 1.21 6.98
CA ILE A 198 -1.74 2.12 6.15
C ILE A 198 -0.82 3.18 5.55
N GLY A 199 -1.10 3.67 4.35
CA GLY A 199 -0.26 4.72 3.76
C GLY A 199 -0.30 4.78 2.25
N SER A 200 0.84 5.12 1.65
CA SER A 200 0.95 5.38 0.22
C SER A 200 1.63 4.26 -0.58
N THR A 201 2.32 3.32 0.07
CA THR A 201 3.14 2.28 -0.59
C THR A 201 2.30 1.20 -1.25
N ASN A 202 2.54 0.96 -2.53
CA ASN A 202 2.02 -0.21 -3.24
C ASN A 202 2.97 -1.40 -3.11
N TRP A 203 2.48 -2.57 -3.52
CA TRP A 203 3.29 -3.79 -3.60
C TRP A 203 3.96 -3.92 -4.97
N ASP A 204 4.71 -2.88 -5.38
CA ASP A 204 5.44 -2.84 -6.66
C ASP A 204 6.84 -2.24 -6.50
N PRO A 205 7.78 -2.53 -7.44
CA PRO A 205 9.16 -2.07 -7.32
C PRO A 205 9.30 -0.54 -7.34
N ARG A 206 8.38 0.17 -7.99
CA ARG A 206 8.42 1.63 -8.03
C ARG A 206 8.15 2.21 -6.65
N SER A 207 7.11 1.74 -5.96
CA SER A 207 6.80 2.18 -4.59
C SER A 207 7.87 1.74 -3.59
N LEU A 208 8.41 0.53 -3.75
CA LEU A 208 9.33 -0.05 -2.78
C LEU A 208 10.80 0.39 -2.96
N ARG A 209 11.17 1.03 -4.10
CA ARG A 209 12.58 1.34 -4.39
C ARG A 209 12.84 2.69 -5.07
N LEU A 210 11.84 3.30 -5.68
CA LEU A 210 12.04 4.50 -6.50
C LEU A 210 11.24 5.71 -6.01
N ASN A 211 10.13 5.49 -5.35
CA ASN A 211 9.30 6.55 -4.81
C ASN A 211 9.70 6.87 -3.37
N PHE A 212 9.53 8.14 -3.01
CA PHE A 212 9.43 8.52 -1.61
C PHE A 212 8.00 8.26 -1.16
N GLU A 213 7.80 7.38 -0.20
CA GLU A 213 6.52 6.95 0.35
C GLU A 213 6.41 7.32 1.84
N PHE A 214 5.21 7.27 2.37
CA PHE A 214 4.97 7.39 3.80
C PHE A 214 3.85 6.46 4.24
N ASN A 215 4.12 5.69 5.29
CA ASN A 215 3.17 4.77 5.86
C ASN A 215 3.08 4.96 7.38
N VAL A 216 2.04 4.44 7.96
CA VAL A 216 1.87 4.38 9.41
C VAL A 216 1.57 2.94 9.78
N GLU A 217 2.41 2.34 10.62
CA GLU A 217 2.07 1.09 11.27
C GLU A 217 1.30 1.37 12.56
N CYS A 218 0.31 0.57 12.82
CA CYS A 218 -0.57 0.71 13.97
C CYS A 218 -0.73 -0.64 14.69
N TYR A 219 -0.72 -0.59 16.01
CA TYR A 219 -0.92 -1.74 16.90
C TYR A 219 -2.20 -1.48 17.68
N ASP A 220 -3.34 -1.97 17.17
CA ASP A 220 -4.65 -1.77 17.78
C ASP A 220 -5.70 -2.69 17.16
N GLU A 221 -6.39 -3.47 17.99
CA GLU A 221 -7.41 -4.42 17.55
C GLU A 221 -8.66 -3.72 17.01
N ALA A 222 -9.06 -2.60 17.60
CA ALA A 222 -10.27 -1.89 17.18
C ALA A 222 -10.08 -1.24 15.80
N LEU A 223 -8.90 -0.66 15.54
CA LEU A 223 -8.53 -0.16 14.23
C LEU A 223 -8.43 -1.30 13.21
N ALA A 224 -7.74 -2.39 13.54
CA ALA A 224 -7.63 -3.56 12.68
C ALA A 224 -9.02 -4.14 12.32
N ALA A 225 -9.91 -4.29 13.30
CA ALA A 225 -11.28 -4.72 13.07
C ALA A 225 -12.08 -3.75 12.18
N ARG A 226 -11.80 -2.44 12.26
CA ARG A 226 -12.41 -1.44 11.37
C ARG A 226 -11.89 -1.57 9.93
N LEU A 227 -10.60 -1.82 9.75
CA LEU A 227 -10.01 -2.09 8.44
C LEU A 227 -10.51 -3.41 7.86
N ASP A 228 -10.64 -4.44 8.68
CA ASP A 228 -11.22 -5.73 8.28
C ASP A 228 -12.65 -5.56 7.75
N ARG A 229 -13.50 -4.75 8.39
CA ARG A 229 -14.85 -4.46 7.86
C ARG A 229 -14.80 -3.78 6.49
N ILE A 230 -13.87 -2.84 6.27
CA ILE A 230 -13.67 -2.21 4.95
C ILE A 230 -13.26 -3.24 3.90
N ILE A 231 -12.43 -4.22 4.28
CA ILE A 231 -12.02 -5.31 3.39
C ILE A 231 -13.18 -6.28 3.15
N ASP A 232 -13.97 -6.59 4.18
CA ASP A 232 -15.17 -7.45 4.06
C ASP A 232 -16.21 -6.85 3.09
N GLU A 233 -16.42 -5.53 3.12
CA GLU A 233 -17.29 -4.85 2.15
C GLU A 233 -16.78 -5.04 0.69
N LYS A 234 -15.47 -5.03 0.48
CA LYS A 234 -14.89 -5.34 -0.83
C LYS A 234 -15.06 -6.81 -1.20
N ALA A 235 -14.89 -7.70 -0.23
CA ALA A 235 -15.03 -9.15 -0.40
C ALA A 235 -16.43 -9.56 -0.85
N LEU A 236 -17.49 -8.86 -0.41
CA LEU A 236 -18.88 -9.14 -0.82
C LEU A 236 -19.09 -9.14 -2.34
N THR A 237 -18.32 -8.38 -3.08
CA THR A 237 -18.44 -8.25 -4.54
C THR A 237 -17.23 -8.79 -5.28
N ALA A 238 -16.17 -9.15 -4.56
CA ALA A 238 -14.93 -9.64 -5.15
C ALA A 238 -15.09 -11.07 -5.68
N ARG A 239 -14.36 -11.38 -6.74
CA ARG A 239 -14.28 -12.71 -7.31
C ARG A 239 -12.91 -13.33 -7.01
N GLU A 240 -12.90 -14.51 -6.43
CA GLU A 240 -11.67 -15.26 -6.24
C GLU A 240 -11.09 -15.72 -7.59
N ILE A 241 -9.78 -15.65 -7.71
CA ILE A 241 -9.02 -16.09 -8.88
C ILE A 241 -8.29 -17.37 -8.52
N THR A 242 -8.43 -18.39 -9.36
CA THR A 242 -7.77 -19.67 -9.16
C THR A 242 -6.48 -19.80 -10.01
N LEU A 243 -5.59 -20.70 -9.58
CA LEU A 243 -4.41 -21.04 -10.36
C LEU A 243 -4.80 -21.63 -11.72
N GLU A 244 -5.85 -22.44 -11.77
CA GLU A 244 -6.37 -23.03 -13.00
C GLU A 244 -6.80 -21.95 -14.00
N GLU A 245 -7.53 -20.92 -13.56
CA GLU A 245 -7.91 -19.78 -14.43
C GLU A 245 -6.69 -19.04 -14.97
N VAL A 246 -5.66 -18.85 -14.15
CA VAL A 246 -4.41 -18.20 -14.58
C VAL A 246 -3.68 -19.03 -15.62
N ASP A 247 -3.64 -20.34 -15.44
CA ASP A 247 -2.93 -21.26 -16.34
C ASP A 247 -3.73 -21.58 -17.61
N ALA A 248 -5.05 -21.60 -17.56
CA ALA A 248 -5.92 -21.86 -18.71
C ALA A 248 -5.95 -20.70 -19.75
N ARG A 249 -5.31 -19.55 -19.48
CA ARG A 249 -5.27 -18.44 -20.42
C ARG A 249 -4.56 -18.84 -21.73
N PRO A 250 -5.07 -18.40 -22.89
CA PRO A 250 -4.48 -18.69 -24.20
C PRO A 250 -2.99 -18.30 -24.27
N LEU A 251 -2.18 -19.10 -24.94
CA LEU A 251 -0.73 -18.87 -25.04
C LEU A 251 -0.35 -17.45 -25.51
N PRO A 252 -1.01 -16.82 -26.51
CA PRO A 252 -0.68 -15.45 -26.90
C PRO A 252 -0.88 -14.44 -25.78
N ILE A 253 -1.92 -14.62 -24.94
CA ILE A 253 -2.18 -13.77 -23.77
C ILE A 253 -1.09 -13.97 -22.73
N ARG A 254 -0.73 -15.22 -22.43
CA ARG A 254 0.36 -15.53 -21.48
C ARG A 254 1.70 -14.96 -21.92
N LEU A 255 2.01 -15.00 -23.23
CA LEU A 255 3.22 -14.41 -23.80
C LEU A 255 3.22 -12.88 -23.68
N ARG A 256 2.11 -12.24 -24.03
CA ARG A 256 1.93 -10.78 -23.84
C ARG A 256 2.15 -10.37 -22.40
N ASP A 257 1.48 -11.05 -21.48
CA ASP A 257 1.55 -10.76 -20.03
C ASP A 257 2.97 -11.03 -19.49
N GLY A 258 3.63 -12.09 -19.96
CA GLY A 258 5.02 -12.40 -19.64
C GLY A 258 6.00 -11.32 -20.13
N LEU A 259 5.79 -10.80 -21.35
CA LEU A 259 6.57 -9.66 -21.87
C LEU A 259 6.35 -8.40 -21.05
N ALA A 260 5.10 -8.10 -20.67
CA ALA A 260 4.79 -6.98 -19.79
C ALA A 260 5.52 -7.11 -18.43
N ARG A 261 5.63 -8.34 -17.89
CA ARG A 261 6.34 -8.61 -16.65
C ARG A 261 7.84 -8.28 -16.73
N LEU A 262 8.48 -8.39 -17.89
CA LEU A 262 9.88 -7.99 -18.04
C LEU A 262 10.10 -6.49 -17.79
N ALA A 263 9.05 -5.68 -17.95
CA ALA A 263 9.08 -4.25 -17.66
C ALA A 263 8.86 -3.94 -16.17
N THR A 264 8.59 -4.93 -15.31
CA THR A 264 8.30 -4.74 -13.86
C THR A 264 9.28 -3.80 -13.14
N PRO A 265 10.61 -3.83 -13.37
CA PRO A 265 11.53 -2.92 -12.69
C PRO A 265 11.30 -1.43 -13.01
N TYR A 266 10.49 -1.13 -14.03
CA TYR A 266 10.21 0.23 -14.50
C TYR A 266 8.74 0.64 -14.33
N LEU A 267 7.88 -0.30 -13.89
CA LEU A 267 6.43 -0.10 -13.72
C LEU A 267 6.06 0.51 -12.38
#